data_b5034555321b84aa6535d9377c03b9a9
#
_entry.id   b5034555321b84aa6535d9377c03b9a9
#
_cell.length_a   1.000
_cell.length_b   1.000
_cell.length_c   1.000
_cell.angle_alpha   90.00
_cell.angle_beta   90.00
_cell.angle_gamma   90.00
#
_symmetry.space_group_name_H-M   'P 1'
#
loop_
_entity.id
_entity.type
_entity.pdbx_description
1 polymer ?
#
loop_
_entity_poly.entity_id
_entity_poly.type
_entity_poly.pdbx_seq_one_letter_code
_entity_poly.pdbx_strand_id
1 'polypeptide(L)'
;MPVLLWAGLPPLQALATNKCQSVFGTLSSSINFFQKGFINLKLLIPALAITVLFSAVGTWGIQQFSEQTLKQLLPYLLIALALYTWLSPTLGDSDQPAKVSQPRFNLISGCGIGLYGGFFGPGMGAIAALFFTSLLGYNLRKATAHAKPLVLASNLTSLLIFIFNGQVIWLLGLSMAVAQILGARLGSNLVIKKGSRIIKPLLLITTLAIAIKLLWFA
;
A
#
# COMPACT_ATOMS: atom_id res chain seq x y z
N MET A 1 -8.94 5.58 3.65
CA MET A 1 -8.48 6.96 3.39
C MET A 1 -9.62 7.83 2.86
N PRO A 2 -10.24 7.60 1.68
CA PRO A 2 -11.33 8.47 1.18
C PRO A 2 -12.47 8.67 2.18
N VAL A 3 -12.89 7.61 2.88
CA VAL A 3 -13.94 7.67 3.90
C VAL A 3 -13.57 8.58 5.07
N LEU A 4 -12.31 8.62 5.48
CA LEU A 4 -11.86 9.49 6.58
C LEU A 4 -11.89 10.96 6.17
N LEU A 5 -11.47 11.28 4.93
CA LEU A 5 -11.58 12.62 4.38
C LEU A 5 -13.03 13.06 4.26
N TRP A 6 -13.91 12.17 3.81
CA TRP A 6 -15.33 12.44 3.68
C TRP A 6 -16.01 12.60 5.04
N ALA A 7 -15.53 11.92 6.08
CA ALA A 7 -15.98 12.13 7.45
C ALA A 7 -15.49 13.47 8.06
N GLY A 8 -14.84 14.33 7.26
CA GLY A 8 -14.41 15.66 7.66
C GLY A 8 -13.07 15.71 8.41
N LEU A 9 -12.31 14.63 8.46
CA LEU A 9 -11.01 14.66 9.11
C LEU A 9 -10.02 15.53 8.34
N PRO A 10 -9.19 16.33 9.05
CA PRO A 10 -8.06 17.03 8.44
C PRO A 10 -7.17 16.04 7.66
N PRO A 11 -6.64 16.42 6.49
CA PRO A 11 -5.90 15.52 5.61
C PRO A 11 -4.75 14.75 6.28
N LEU A 12 -3.93 15.41 7.10
CA LEU A 12 -2.82 14.76 7.80
C LEU A 12 -3.31 13.78 8.86
N GLN A 13 -4.36 14.11 9.62
CA GLN A 13 -4.96 13.20 10.59
C GLN A 13 -5.61 11.98 9.90
N ALA A 14 -6.25 12.20 8.76
CA ALA A 14 -6.82 11.11 7.95
C ALA A 14 -5.72 10.17 7.44
N LEU A 15 -4.59 10.71 6.94
CA LEU A 15 -3.41 9.93 6.53
C LEU A 15 -2.83 9.15 7.71
N ALA A 16 -2.56 9.82 8.83
CA ALA A 16 -1.97 9.24 10.03
C ALA A 16 -2.84 8.10 10.60
N THR A 17 -4.14 8.35 10.74
CA THR A 17 -5.10 7.36 11.24
C THR A 17 -5.24 6.16 10.28
N ASN A 18 -5.20 6.42 8.96
CA ASN A 18 -5.15 5.35 7.96
C ASN A 18 -3.86 4.53 8.07
N LYS A 19 -2.71 5.13 8.36
CA LYS A 19 -1.46 4.40 8.60
C LYS A 19 -1.55 3.52 9.83
N CYS A 20 -2.16 4.00 10.91
CA CYS A 20 -2.38 3.23 12.12
C CYS A 20 -3.08 1.90 11.81
N GLN A 21 -4.27 1.93 11.22
CA GLN A 21 -4.98 0.69 10.84
C GLN A 21 -4.19 -0.18 9.85
N SER A 22 -3.51 0.45 8.87
CA SER A 22 -2.82 -0.25 7.79
C SER A 22 -1.62 -1.06 8.29
N VAL A 23 -0.92 -0.61 9.33
CA VAL A 23 0.17 -1.37 9.96
C VAL A 23 -0.35 -2.72 10.43
N PHE A 24 -1.45 -2.75 11.18
CA PHE A 24 -2.01 -4.01 11.70
C PHE A 24 -2.50 -4.94 10.58
N GLY A 25 -3.16 -4.41 9.56
CA GLY A 25 -3.61 -5.21 8.43
C GLY A 25 -2.46 -5.77 7.59
N THR A 26 -1.45 -4.94 7.29
CA THR A 26 -0.28 -5.40 6.53
C THR A 26 0.59 -6.35 7.33
N LEU A 27 0.70 -6.18 8.64
CA LEU A 27 1.36 -7.14 9.53
C LEU A 27 0.64 -8.49 9.50
N SER A 28 -0.69 -8.50 9.70
CA SER A 28 -1.52 -9.72 9.65
C SER A 28 -1.34 -10.49 8.34
N SER A 29 -1.41 -9.79 7.19
CA SER A 29 -1.21 -10.42 5.88
C SER A 29 0.23 -10.86 5.63
N SER A 30 1.23 -10.09 6.08
CA SER A 30 2.65 -10.45 5.95
C SER A 30 2.98 -11.72 6.72
N ILE A 31 2.51 -11.83 7.98
CA ILE A 31 2.68 -13.04 8.79
C ILE A 31 2.02 -14.22 8.10
N ASN A 32 0.80 -14.06 7.57
CA ASN A 32 0.10 -15.15 6.89
C ASN A 32 0.85 -15.65 5.65
N PHE A 33 1.32 -14.76 4.78
CA PHE A 33 2.10 -15.14 3.61
C PHE A 33 3.45 -15.75 3.98
N PHE A 34 4.10 -15.25 5.03
CA PHE A 34 5.36 -15.79 5.52
C PHE A 34 5.19 -17.20 6.07
N GLN A 35 4.20 -17.43 6.94
CA GLN A 35 3.90 -18.75 7.50
C GLN A 35 3.53 -19.79 6.44
N LYS A 36 2.99 -19.35 5.30
CA LYS A 36 2.64 -20.21 4.16
C LYS A 36 3.79 -20.37 3.15
N GLY A 37 4.98 -19.85 3.43
CA GLY A 37 6.17 -20.02 2.60
C GLY A 37 6.20 -19.17 1.30
N PHE A 38 5.33 -18.16 1.19
CA PHE A 38 5.26 -17.30 -0.02
C PHE A 38 6.26 -16.16 -0.03
N ILE A 39 6.99 -15.91 1.06
CA ILE A 39 7.90 -14.76 1.19
C ILE A 39 9.31 -15.26 1.48
N ASN A 40 10.28 -14.81 0.68
CA ASN A 40 11.69 -14.93 0.99
C ASN A 40 12.20 -13.59 1.54
N LEU A 41 12.22 -13.46 2.87
CA LEU A 41 12.65 -12.22 3.54
C LEU A 41 14.10 -11.85 3.26
N LYS A 42 15.00 -12.81 3.08
CA LYS A 42 16.44 -12.54 2.82
C LYS A 42 16.64 -11.69 1.57
N LEU A 43 15.85 -11.94 0.53
CA LEU A 43 15.90 -11.16 -0.72
C LEU A 43 15.36 -9.74 -0.57
N LEU A 44 14.51 -9.51 0.44
CA LEU A 44 13.82 -8.23 0.64
C LEU A 44 14.57 -7.28 1.58
N ILE A 45 15.53 -7.77 2.38
CA ILE A 45 16.22 -6.93 3.40
C ILE A 45 16.75 -5.62 2.81
N PRO A 46 17.50 -5.60 1.67
CA PRO A 46 17.98 -4.33 1.12
C PRO A 46 16.85 -3.42 0.66
N ALA A 47 15.80 -3.97 0.02
CA ALA A 47 14.64 -3.19 -0.40
C ALA A 47 13.88 -2.62 0.81
N LEU A 48 13.76 -3.38 1.91
CA LEU A 48 13.14 -2.92 3.17
C LEU A 48 13.89 -1.72 3.77
N ALA A 49 15.22 -1.78 3.86
CA ALA A 49 16.03 -0.68 4.37
C ALA A 49 15.84 0.60 3.54
N ILE A 50 15.87 0.47 2.20
CA ILE A 50 15.63 1.58 1.29
C ILE A 50 14.19 2.11 1.43
N THR A 51 13.21 1.22 1.54
CA THR A 51 11.80 1.59 1.75
C THR A 51 11.60 2.40 3.03
N VAL A 52 12.25 2.02 4.14
CA VAL A 52 12.21 2.76 5.41
C VAL A 52 12.74 4.18 5.22
N LEU A 53 13.93 4.33 4.63
CA LEU A 53 14.56 5.64 4.41
C LEU A 53 13.67 6.55 3.54
N PHE A 54 13.23 6.05 2.39
CA PHE A 54 12.43 6.84 1.47
C PHE A 54 11.00 7.08 1.96
N SER A 55 10.47 6.17 2.79
CA SER A 55 9.19 6.40 3.46
C SER A 55 9.26 7.52 4.49
N ALA A 56 10.37 7.62 5.21
CA ALA A 56 10.60 8.74 6.11
C ALA A 56 10.64 10.08 5.34
N VAL A 57 11.38 10.11 4.22
CA VAL A 57 11.42 11.30 3.33
C VAL A 57 10.04 11.65 2.79
N GLY A 58 9.28 10.67 2.29
CA GLY A 58 7.92 10.89 1.77
C GLY A 58 6.97 11.39 2.85
N THR A 59 7.04 10.81 4.07
CA THR A 59 6.17 11.22 5.18
C THR A 59 6.54 12.60 5.71
N TRP A 60 7.82 12.92 5.76
CA TRP A 60 8.27 14.27 6.09
C TRP A 60 7.80 15.28 5.03
N GLY A 61 7.94 14.92 3.74
CA GLY A 61 7.53 15.77 2.62
C GLY A 61 6.05 16.13 2.63
N ILE A 62 5.13 15.15 2.86
CA ILE A 62 3.68 15.44 2.88
C ILE A 62 3.29 16.43 4.01
N GLN A 63 4.03 16.47 5.10
CA GLN A 63 3.77 17.35 6.23
C GLN A 63 4.20 18.80 5.98
N GLN A 64 4.96 19.08 4.92
CA GLN A 64 5.32 20.45 4.53
C GLN A 64 4.19 21.16 3.79
N PHE A 65 3.15 20.44 3.36
CA PHE A 65 2.03 21.02 2.64
C PHE A 65 0.97 21.57 3.60
N SER A 66 0.38 22.71 3.23
CA SER A 66 -0.76 23.24 3.97
C SER A 66 -1.98 22.32 3.87
N GLU A 67 -2.87 22.37 4.86
CA GLU A 67 -4.12 21.61 4.81
C GLU A 67 -4.95 21.89 3.57
N GLN A 68 -4.97 23.15 3.12
CA GLN A 68 -5.69 23.57 1.92
C GLN A 68 -5.10 22.91 0.66
N THR A 69 -3.79 22.90 0.53
CA THR A 69 -3.10 22.23 -0.57
C THR A 69 -3.38 20.72 -0.56
N LEU A 70 -3.36 20.11 0.63
CA LEU A 70 -3.65 18.68 0.74
C LEU A 70 -5.10 18.33 0.40
N LYS A 71 -6.07 19.16 0.82
CA LYS A 71 -7.48 18.98 0.44
C LYS A 71 -7.68 18.99 -1.08
N GLN A 72 -6.91 19.81 -1.79
CA GLN A 72 -6.93 19.86 -3.26
C GLN A 72 -6.15 18.69 -3.90
N LEU A 73 -4.96 18.39 -3.40
CA LEU A 73 -4.05 17.40 -3.99
C LEU A 73 -4.54 15.94 -3.83
N LEU A 74 -5.04 15.59 -2.63
CA LEU A 74 -5.38 14.19 -2.33
C LEU A 74 -6.47 13.59 -3.25
N PRO A 75 -7.55 14.29 -3.63
CA PRO A 75 -8.51 13.77 -4.60
C PRO A 75 -7.89 13.44 -5.95
N TYR A 76 -7.01 14.31 -6.47
CA TYR A 76 -6.31 14.04 -7.75
C TYR A 76 -5.41 12.82 -7.69
N LEU A 77 -4.69 12.64 -6.56
CA LEU A 77 -3.87 11.44 -6.35
C LEU A 77 -4.74 10.17 -6.28
N LEU A 78 -5.91 10.24 -5.67
CA LEU A 78 -6.86 9.12 -5.62
C LEU A 78 -7.44 8.79 -6.99
N ILE A 79 -7.77 9.81 -7.80
CA ILE A 79 -8.24 9.65 -9.19
C ILE A 79 -7.12 9.05 -10.05
N ALA A 80 -5.91 9.59 -9.96
CA ALA A 80 -4.76 9.07 -10.70
C ALA A 80 -4.48 7.60 -10.36
N LEU A 81 -4.59 7.23 -9.08
CA LEU A 81 -4.47 5.85 -8.65
C LEU A 81 -5.59 4.95 -9.21
N ALA A 82 -6.83 5.46 -9.24
CA ALA A 82 -7.97 4.73 -9.79
C ALA A 82 -7.76 4.47 -11.29
N LEU A 83 -7.38 5.50 -12.06
CA LEU A 83 -7.05 5.38 -13.49
C LEU A 83 -5.88 4.43 -13.72
N TYR A 84 -4.81 4.57 -12.95
CA TYR A 84 -3.65 3.67 -13.02
C TYR A 84 -4.05 2.20 -12.80
N THR A 85 -4.86 1.92 -11.78
CA THR A 85 -5.30 0.55 -11.48
C THR A 85 -6.20 -0.01 -12.60
N TRP A 86 -7.04 0.84 -13.19
CA TRP A 86 -7.92 0.44 -14.29
C TRP A 86 -7.14 0.14 -15.57
N LEU A 87 -6.13 0.95 -15.88
CA LEU A 87 -5.27 0.79 -17.06
C LEU A 87 -4.16 -0.26 -16.86
N SER A 88 -3.96 -0.75 -15.62
CA SER A 88 -2.91 -1.71 -15.31
C SER A 88 -3.06 -3.00 -16.10
N PRO A 89 -1.98 -3.49 -16.74
CA PRO A 89 -2.01 -4.70 -17.55
C PRO A 89 -2.43 -5.91 -16.74
N THR A 90 -3.08 -6.86 -17.41
CA THR A 90 -3.48 -8.14 -16.83
C THR A 90 -2.25 -8.94 -16.43
N LEU A 91 -1.96 -8.96 -15.14
CA LEU A 91 -0.85 -9.71 -14.57
C LEU A 91 -1.16 -11.20 -14.55
N GLY A 92 -0.20 -12.02 -15.03
CA GLY A 92 -0.39 -13.45 -15.23
C GLY A 92 -0.30 -14.32 -13.98
N ASP A 93 -0.65 -15.59 -14.13
CA ASP A 93 -0.54 -16.61 -13.09
C ASP A 93 0.81 -17.36 -13.11
N SER A 94 1.64 -17.14 -14.13
CA SER A 94 2.97 -17.74 -14.30
C SER A 94 4.09 -16.74 -14.09
N ASP A 95 5.21 -17.20 -13.51
CA ASP A 95 6.43 -16.41 -13.42
C ASP A 95 7.00 -16.18 -14.82
N GLN A 96 7.56 -14.99 -15.05
CA GLN A 96 8.24 -14.57 -16.26
C GLN A 96 9.73 -14.30 -15.95
N PRO A 97 10.61 -14.28 -16.95
CA PRO A 97 12.00 -13.88 -16.72
C PRO A 97 12.12 -12.49 -16.10
N ALA A 98 13.02 -12.35 -15.13
CA ALA A 98 13.31 -11.06 -14.52
C ALA A 98 13.91 -10.10 -15.55
N LYS A 99 13.41 -8.85 -15.61
CA LYS A 99 13.91 -7.79 -16.51
C LYS A 99 15.06 -7.01 -15.91
N VAL A 100 15.23 -7.04 -14.60
CA VAL A 100 16.29 -6.34 -13.88
C VAL A 100 16.93 -7.26 -12.85
N SER A 101 18.20 -6.97 -12.49
CA SER A 101 18.88 -7.68 -11.42
C SER A 101 18.27 -7.34 -10.04
N GLN A 102 18.43 -8.25 -9.08
CA GLN A 102 17.90 -8.06 -7.73
C GLN A 102 18.38 -6.75 -7.06
N PRO A 103 19.65 -6.31 -7.15
CA PRO A 103 20.07 -5.03 -6.57
C PRO A 103 19.38 -3.83 -7.19
N ARG A 104 19.21 -3.82 -8.53
CA ARG A 104 18.48 -2.75 -9.24
C ARG A 104 17.01 -2.75 -8.83
N PHE A 105 16.40 -3.91 -8.73
CA PHE A 105 15.03 -4.03 -8.22
C PHE A 105 14.91 -3.46 -6.82
N ASN A 106 15.80 -3.83 -5.90
CA ASN A 106 15.76 -3.36 -4.51
C ASN A 106 15.83 -1.83 -4.42
N LEU A 107 16.68 -1.20 -5.25
CA LEU A 107 16.77 0.26 -5.30
C LEU A 107 15.49 0.88 -5.85
N ILE A 108 15.05 0.47 -7.04
CA ILE A 108 13.89 1.06 -7.72
C ILE A 108 12.62 0.86 -6.89
N SER A 109 12.37 -0.37 -6.42
CA SER A 109 11.18 -0.69 -5.65
C SER A 109 11.21 -0.06 -4.25
N GLY A 110 12.36 -0.07 -3.59
CA GLY A 110 12.54 0.54 -2.26
C GLY A 110 12.30 2.05 -2.30
N CYS A 111 12.91 2.76 -3.27
CA CYS A 111 12.68 4.18 -3.47
C CYS A 111 11.21 4.48 -3.84
N GLY A 112 10.67 3.80 -4.85
CA GLY A 112 9.33 4.06 -5.36
C GLY A 112 8.24 3.74 -4.33
N ILE A 113 8.30 2.55 -3.71
CA ILE A 113 7.34 2.14 -2.67
C ILE A 113 7.49 3.00 -1.42
N GLY A 114 8.73 3.30 -1.03
CA GLY A 114 9.02 4.15 0.14
C GLY A 114 8.46 5.55 -0.04
N LEU A 115 8.85 6.26 -1.08
CA LEU A 115 8.40 7.64 -1.33
C LEU A 115 6.88 7.70 -1.47
N TYR A 116 6.30 6.89 -2.36
CA TYR A 116 4.85 6.88 -2.57
C TYR A 116 4.10 6.49 -1.30
N GLY A 117 4.57 5.43 -0.64
CA GLY A 117 3.96 4.95 0.59
C GLY A 117 4.04 5.93 1.73
N GLY A 118 5.19 6.59 1.90
CA GLY A 118 5.41 7.64 2.91
C GLY A 118 4.57 8.88 2.65
N PHE A 119 4.57 9.36 1.41
CA PHE A 119 3.86 10.56 1.01
C PHE A 119 2.34 10.38 1.03
N PHE A 120 1.82 9.28 0.47
CA PHE A 120 0.39 9.08 0.30
C PHE A 120 -0.11 7.74 0.82
N GLY A 121 0.28 6.64 0.17
CA GLY A 121 0.04 5.27 0.61
C GLY A 121 -1.21 4.54 0.12
N PRO A 122 -2.38 5.14 -0.14
CA PRO A 122 -3.51 4.42 -0.71
C PRO A 122 -3.12 3.69 -2.00
N GLY A 123 -3.61 2.42 -2.17
CA GLY A 123 -3.26 1.61 -3.34
C GLY A 123 -1.83 1.09 -3.41
N MET A 124 -0.97 1.40 -2.43
CA MET A 124 0.43 0.99 -2.41
C MET A 124 0.63 -0.52 -2.60
N GLY A 125 -0.30 -1.34 -2.11
CA GLY A 125 -0.24 -2.79 -2.28
C GLY A 125 -0.30 -3.23 -3.74
N ALA A 126 -1.10 -2.56 -4.57
CA ALA A 126 -1.19 -2.82 -6.01
C ALA A 126 0.08 -2.33 -6.74
N ILE A 127 0.53 -1.11 -6.43
CA ILE A 127 1.75 -0.54 -7.00
C ILE A 127 2.96 -1.41 -6.64
N ALA A 128 3.10 -1.83 -5.38
CA ALA A 128 4.19 -2.70 -4.95
C ALA A 128 4.14 -4.06 -5.68
N ALA A 129 2.96 -4.68 -5.81
CA ALA A 129 2.83 -5.92 -6.56
C ALA A 129 3.23 -5.73 -8.04
N LEU A 130 2.91 -4.59 -8.65
CA LEU A 130 3.34 -4.27 -10.01
C LEU A 130 4.86 -4.15 -10.16
N PHE A 131 5.57 -3.59 -9.21
CA PHE A 131 7.04 -3.60 -9.23
C PHE A 131 7.59 -5.04 -9.30
N PHE A 132 7.04 -5.93 -8.47
CA PHE A 132 7.47 -7.34 -8.47
C PHE A 132 7.13 -8.07 -9.77
N THR A 133 5.93 -7.86 -10.31
CA THR A 133 5.52 -8.51 -11.57
C THR A 133 6.25 -7.94 -12.77
N SER A 134 6.35 -6.61 -12.87
CA SER A 134 6.91 -5.94 -14.05
C SER A 134 8.42 -6.03 -14.14
N LEU A 135 9.13 -6.00 -13.00
CA LEU A 135 10.59 -5.97 -12.96
C LEU A 135 11.22 -7.35 -12.69
N LEU A 136 10.65 -8.12 -11.73
CA LEU A 136 11.14 -9.45 -11.39
C LEU A 136 10.38 -10.58 -12.07
N GLY A 137 9.35 -10.28 -12.82
CA GLY A 137 8.55 -11.29 -13.51
C GLY A 137 7.74 -12.21 -12.59
N TYR A 138 7.54 -11.86 -11.31
CA TYR A 138 6.78 -12.70 -10.39
C TYR A 138 5.31 -12.79 -10.82
N ASN A 139 4.72 -13.99 -10.71
CA ASN A 139 3.27 -14.12 -10.83
C ASN A 139 2.56 -13.27 -9.76
N LEU A 140 1.30 -12.93 -9.99
CA LEU A 140 0.56 -11.98 -9.16
C LEU A 140 0.43 -12.43 -7.69
N ARG A 141 0.33 -13.74 -7.42
CA ARG A 141 0.29 -14.29 -6.06
C ARG A 141 1.60 -14.05 -5.31
N LYS A 142 2.71 -14.43 -5.92
CA LYS A 142 4.07 -14.26 -5.39
C LYS A 142 4.42 -12.78 -5.23
N ALA A 143 4.08 -11.96 -6.21
CA ALA A 143 4.25 -10.51 -6.19
C ALA A 143 3.48 -9.86 -5.04
N THR A 144 2.19 -10.22 -4.89
CA THR A 144 1.35 -9.70 -3.79
C THR A 144 1.90 -10.09 -2.43
N ALA A 145 2.40 -11.33 -2.27
CA ALA A 145 3.00 -11.78 -1.02
C ALA A 145 4.27 -10.99 -0.67
N HIS A 146 5.22 -10.87 -1.63
CA HIS A 146 6.49 -10.16 -1.42
C HIS A 146 6.32 -8.64 -1.26
N ALA A 147 5.26 -8.06 -1.80
CA ALA A 147 4.93 -6.64 -1.61
C ALA A 147 4.56 -6.31 -0.16
N LYS A 148 3.95 -7.25 0.59
CA LYS A 148 3.42 -6.96 1.94
C LYS A 148 4.47 -6.49 2.95
N PRO A 149 5.66 -7.10 3.07
CA PRO A 149 6.70 -6.60 3.97
C PRO A 149 7.15 -5.17 3.66
N LEU A 150 7.30 -4.80 2.37
CA LEU A 150 7.69 -3.45 1.99
C LEU A 150 6.59 -2.44 2.35
N VAL A 151 5.33 -2.79 2.08
CA VAL A 151 4.16 -2.00 2.46
C VAL A 151 4.07 -1.83 3.98
N LEU A 152 4.34 -2.89 4.75
CA LEU A 152 4.39 -2.85 6.21
C LEU A 152 5.49 -1.90 6.70
N ALA A 153 6.70 -2.03 6.17
CA ALA A 153 7.83 -1.18 6.53
C ALA A 153 7.52 0.30 6.28
N SER A 154 6.96 0.63 5.11
CA SER A 154 6.55 1.98 4.78
C SER A 154 5.45 2.52 5.71
N ASN A 155 4.41 1.73 5.98
CA ASN A 155 3.33 2.14 6.87
C ASN A 155 3.80 2.33 8.31
N LEU A 156 4.68 1.45 8.80
CA LEU A 156 5.24 1.55 10.15
C LEU A 156 6.11 2.79 10.31
N THR A 157 7.01 3.05 9.36
CA THR A 157 7.86 4.25 9.35
C THR A 157 7.00 5.52 9.34
N SER A 158 6.00 5.58 8.46
CA SER A 158 5.09 6.73 8.40
C SER A 158 4.30 6.89 9.69
N LEU A 159 3.78 5.79 10.24
CA LEU A 159 3.03 5.82 11.50
C LEU A 159 3.86 6.40 12.64
N LEU A 160 5.10 5.94 12.79
CA LEU A 160 5.99 6.46 13.83
C LEU A 160 6.18 7.98 13.72
N ILE A 161 6.44 8.48 12.51
CA ILE A 161 6.60 9.93 12.27
C ILE A 161 5.31 10.70 12.62
N PHE A 162 4.13 10.18 12.19
CA PHE A 162 2.85 10.81 12.52
C PHE A 162 2.49 10.75 14.01
N ILE A 163 2.96 9.73 14.75
CA ILE A 163 2.80 9.64 16.21
C ILE A 163 3.59 10.77 16.87
N PHE A 164 4.86 10.96 16.49
CA PHE A 164 5.70 12.04 17.06
C PHE A 164 5.10 13.42 16.81
N ASN A 165 4.35 13.60 15.73
CA ASN A 165 3.68 14.85 15.38
C ASN A 165 2.22 14.95 15.89
N GLY A 166 1.75 14.01 16.71
CA GLY A 166 0.42 14.05 17.33
C GLY A 166 -0.75 13.95 16.36
N GLN A 167 -0.54 13.42 15.13
CA GLN A 167 -1.55 13.40 14.06
C GLN A 167 -2.50 12.20 14.11
N VAL A 168 -2.24 11.21 14.98
CA VAL A 168 -3.01 9.95 15.00
C VAL A 168 -4.24 10.05 15.89
N ILE A 169 -5.42 9.76 15.34
CA ILE A 169 -6.65 9.59 16.12
C ILE A 169 -6.73 8.13 16.57
N TRP A 170 -6.20 7.86 17.76
CA TRP A 170 -5.97 6.50 18.25
C TRP A 170 -7.22 5.64 18.34
N LEU A 171 -8.31 6.16 18.93
CA LEU A 171 -9.56 5.41 19.08
C LEU A 171 -10.10 4.95 17.73
N LEU A 172 -10.09 5.83 16.74
CA LEU A 172 -10.55 5.53 15.39
C LEU A 172 -9.58 4.57 14.67
N GLY A 173 -8.27 4.84 14.75
CA GLY A 173 -7.25 4.00 14.11
C GLY A 173 -7.25 2.57 14.63
N LEU A 174 -7.37 2.38 15.95
CA LEU A 174 -7.37 1.06 16.58
C LEU A 174 -8.68 0.31 16.36
N SER A 175 -9.84 0.98 16.40
CA SER A 175 -11.12 0.33 16.06
C SER A 175 -11.14 -0.17 14.62
N MET A 176 -10.62 0.62 13.67
CA MET A 176 -10.46 0.21 12.28
C MET A 176 -9.42 -0.91 12.12
N ALA A 177 -8.38 -0.95 12.97
CA ALA A 177 -7.32 -1.96 12.92
C ALA A 177 -7.88 -3.38 13.19
N VAL A 178 -8.85 -3.52 14.09
CA VAL A 178 -9.50 -4.82 14.36
C VAL A 178 -10.13 -5.40 13.09
N ALA A 179 -10.93 -4.61 12.40
CA ALA A 179 -11.54 -5.03 11.13
C ALA A 179 -10.48 -5.28 10.05
N GLN A 180 -9.42 -4.47 10.03
CA GLN A 180 -8.33 -4.58 9.07
C GLN A 180 -7.50 -5.87 9.27
N ILE A 181 -7.25 -6.29 10.53
CA ILE A 181 -6.57 -7.57 10.84
C ILE A 181 -7.37 -8.75 10.26
N LEU A 182 -8.67 -8.79 10.56
CA LEU A 182 -9.55 -9.86 10.10
C LEU A 182 -9.66 -9.87 8.57
N GLY A 183 -9.94 -8.72 7.97
CA GLY A 183 -10.04 -8.57 6.52
C GLY A 183 -8.74 -8.92 5.79
N ALA A 184 -7.58 -8.51 6.31
CA ALA A 184 -6.27 -8.83 5.75
C ALA A 184 -5.93 -10.32 5.83
N ARG A 185 -6.30 -10.98 6.94
CA ARG A 185 -6.12 -12.43 7.09
C ARG A 185 -6.98 -13.21 6.11
N LEU A 186 -8.26 -12.86 6.00
CA LEU A 186 -9.19 -13.48 5.04
C LEU A 186 -8.75 -13.22 3.60
N GLY A 187 -8.42 -11.96 3.26
CA GLY A 187 -7.97 -11.57 1.94
C GLY A 187 -6.69 -12.28 1.52
N SER A 188 -5.69 -12.37 2.40
CA SER A 188 -4.45 -13.09 2.10
C SER A 188 -4.68 -14.59 1.89
N ASN A 189 -5.57 -15.23 2.67
CA ASN A 189 -5.96 -16.63 2.44
C ASN A 189 -6.64 -16.83 1.09
N LEU A 190 -7.50 -15.90 0.67
CA LEU A 190 -8.15 -15.94 -0.65
C LEU A 190 -7.12 -15.80 -1.78
N VAL A 191 -6.15 -14.89 -1.64
CA VAL A 191 -5.05 -14.73 -2.60
C VAL A 191 -4.22 -16.02 -2.70
N ILE A 192 -3.88 -16.65 -1.57
CA ILE A 192 -3.13 -17.90 -1.54
C ILE A 192 -3.89 -19.02 -2.25
N LYS A 193 -5.20 -19.14 -2.00
CA LYS A 193 -6.03 -20.21 -2.57
C LYS A 193 -6.38 -20.00 -4.05
N LYS A 194 -6.73 -18.78 -4.44
CA LYS A 194 -7.36 -18.50 -5.74
C LYS A 194 -6.51 -17.64 -6.69
N GLY A 195 -5.37 -17.07 -6.22
CA GLY A 195 -4.43 -16.31 -7.05
C GLY A 195 -5.07 -15.15 -7.80
N SER A 196 -4.67 -14.95 -9.07
CA SER A 196 -5.10 -13.84 -9.91
C SER A 196 -6.61 -13.79 -10.14
N ARG A 197 -7.30 -14.94 -10.12
CA ARG A 197 -8.77 -15.03 -10.34
C ARG A 197 -9.57 -14.18 -9.37
N ILE A 198 -9.06 -13.94 -8.16
CA ILE A 198 -9.71 -13.08 -7.16
C ILE A 198 -9.07 -11.70 -7.10
N ILE A 199 -7.75 -11.61 -7.22
CA ILE A 199 -7.04 -10.34 -7.08
C ILE A 199 -7.52 -9.33 -8.12
N LYS A 200 -7.63 -9.76 -9.39
CA LYS A 200 -8.06 -8.90 -10.50
C LYS A 200 -9.45 -8.27 -10.29
N PRO A 201 -10.53 -9.07 -10.09
CA PRO A 201 -11.85 -8.47 -9.92
C PRO A 201 -11.95 -7.62 -8.64
N LEU A 202 -11.31 -8.01 -7.53
CA LEU A 202 -11.30 -7.20 -6.31
C LEU A 202 -10.62 -5.85 -6.51
N LEU A 203 -9.48 -5.81 -7.21
CA LEU A 203 -8.82 -4.56 -7.56
C LEU A 203 -9.72 -3.68 -8.42
N LEU A 204 -10.36 -4.23 -9.45
CA LEU A 204 -11.26 -3.50 -10.33
C LEU A 204 -12.48 -2.96 -9.56
N ILE A 205 -13.16 -3.80 -8.78
CA ILE A 205 -14.36 -3.40 -8.01
C ILE A 205 -14.00 -2.30 -7.01
N THR A 206 -12.92 -2.46 -6.23
CA THR A 206 -12.53 -1.46 -5.24
C THR A 206 -12.11 -0.15 -5.89
N THR A 207 -11.42 -0.20 -7.03
CA THR A 207 -10.98 0.99 -7.76
C THR A 207 -12.16 1.71 -8.39
N LEU A 208 -13.09 0.98 -9.03
CA LEU A 208 -14.32 1.55 -9.60
C LEU A 208 -15.19 2.17 -8.52
N ALA A 209 -15.36 1.50 -7.38
CA ALA A 209 -16.13 2.04 -6.25
C ALA A 209 -15.53 3.34 -5.72
N ILE A 210 -14.18 3.43 -5.62
CA ILE A 210 -13.49 4.66 -5.22
C ILE A 210 -13.67 5.74 -6.30
N ALA A 211 -13.49 5.41 -7.58
CA ALA A 211 -13.62 6.36 -8.70
C ALA A 211 -15.04 6.93 -8.80
N ILE A 212 -16.06 6.08 -8.76
CA ILE A 212 -17.47 6.50 -8.79
C ILE A 212 -17.77 7.43 -7.61
N LYS A 213 -17.32 7.05 -6.41
CA LYS A 213 -17.56 7.85 -5.20
C LYS A 213 -16.87 9.21 -5.28
N LEU A 214 -15.68 9.31 -5.85
CA LEU A 214 -14.96 10.57 -6.05
C LEU A 214 -15.65 11.47 -7.09
N LEU A 215 -16.21 10.90 -8.16
CA LEU A 215 -16.93 11.65 -9.19
C LEU A 215 -18.30 12.18 -8.72
N TRP A 216 -18.95 11.46 -7.79
CA TRP A 216 -20.27 11.87 -7.27
C TRP A 216 -20.22 12.84 -6.10
N PHE A 217 -19.09 12.99 -5.43
CA PHE A 217 -18.93 13.79 -4.21
C PHE A 217 -17.76 14.80 -4.30
N ALA A 218 -17.17 15.02 -5.50
CA ALA A 218 -16.30 16.15 -5.78
C ALA A 218 -17.12 17.36 -6.24
#